data_4eaf247686ca725ca9e9865ce0b93c88
#
_entry.id   4eaf247686ca725ca9e9865ce0b93c88
#
_cell.length_a   1.000
_cell.length_b   1.000
_cell.length_c   1.000
_cell.angle_alpha   90.00
_cell.angle_beta   90.00
_cell.angle_gamma   90.00
#
_symmetry.space_group_name_H-M   'P 1'
#
loop_
_entity.id
_entity.type
_entity.pdbx_description
1 polymer ?
#
loop_
_entity_poly.entity_id
_entity_poly.type
_entity_poly.pdbx_seq_one_letter_code
_entity_poly.pdbx_strand_id
1 'polypeptide(L)'
;TILLLFELIFVNFQLLLIDNQLQRKLYSMHKYRHLVKFMVIVTTTGYILDVKGPYYDDSKNNDANITKDIMINTDLKGFINEDDVFIVDRGFRDVLDLLSEMNIKTYAPAFLKSSEKQFTTETANKARHITKVRWVVEAINGKIKKFELFNKAFNNSQMPSVNDYLLIVCAILNAFRGAIIKDYDGEIQLAQRILEQTEKENELLKLIESKQLLTTKSYYKKIDSINLFDFPILNYTDLTNITLGCYQLKMAKSYISEHFDKDGSFEIFGYKLCSDILKCKIQSRHKSVKKYDAWIKYDKDAILNYYCTCKVGSRVVGCCSHVASIITYLGYYIYMNIGPKCQNIKNS
;
A
#
# COMPACT_ATOMS: atom_id res chain seq x y z
N THR A 1 -22.98 10.92 -0.82
CA THR A 1 -21.72 10.66 -0.09
C THR A 1 -20.54 10.73 -1.04
N ILE A 2 -19.60 11.60 -0.80
CA ILE A 2 -18.33 11.68 -1.53
C ILE A 2 -17.21 11.14 -0.62
N LEU A 3 -16.34 10.29 -1.18
CA LEU A 3 -15.14 9.85 -0.48
C LEU A 3 -13.98 10.76 -0.85
N LEU A 4 -13.43 11.46 0.15
CA LEU A 4 -12.34 12.40 0.00
C LEU A 4 -11.02 11.78 0.50
N LEU A 5 -9.98 11.88 -0.31
CA LEU A 5 -8.64 11.38 -0.02
C LEU A 5 -7.71 12.56 0.20
N PHE A 6 -7.01 12.56 1.33
CA PHE A 6 -6.06 13.61 1.71
C PHE A 6 -4.64 13.07 1.74
N GLU A 7 -3.72 13.80 1.11
CA GLU A 7 -2.30 13.47 1.18
C GLU A 7 -1.42 14.70 0.91
N LEU A 8 -0.24 14.74 1.53
CA LEU A 8 0.76 15.77 1.30
C LEU A 8 1.61 15.47 0.07
N ILE A 9 1.70 16.44 -0.83
CA ILE A 9 2.72 16.48 -1.87
C ILE A 9 3.89 17.36 -1.43
N PHE A 10 5.11 16.90 -1.70
CA PHE A 10 6.34 17.65 -1.39
C PHE A 10 6.94 18.21 -2.66
N VAL A 11 7.19 19.52 -2.66
CA VAL A 11 7.85 20.26 -3.75
C VAL A 11 9.25 20.63 -3.32
N ASN A 12 10.25 20.26 -4.15
CA ASN A 12 11.66 20.51 -3.86
C ASN A 12 12.06 21.93 -4.23
N PHE A 13 12.90 22.55 -3.42
CA PHE A 13 13.51 23.85 -3.68
C PHE A 13 15.03 23.79 -3.64
N GLN A 14 15.66 24.44 -4.61
CA GLN A 14 17.08 24.70 -4.60
C GLN A 14 17.29 26.10 -4.03
N LEU A 15 17.56 26.18 -2.74
CA LEU A 15 17.82 27.47 -2.09
C LEU A 15 19.22 27.94 -2.44
N LEU A 16 19.31 29.02 -3.18
CA LEU A 16 20.53 29.84 -3.25
C LEU A 16 20.58 30.71 -1.99
N LEU A 17 21.76 30.81 -1.39
CA LEU A 17 22.15 31.34 -0.08
C LEU A 17 21.64 32.77 0.30
N ILE A 18 20.35 33.05 0.36
CA ILE A 18 19.85 34.40 0.60
C ILE A 18 19.21 34.61 1.99
N ASP A 19 18.65 33.56 2.61
CA ASP A 19 18.00 33.66 3.93
C ASP A 19 18.19 32.37 4.75
N ASN A 20 19.06 32.44 5.75
CA ASN A 20 19.34 31.35 6.68
C ASN A 20 18.12 30.94 7.52
N GLN A 21 17.18 31.84 7.78
CA GLN A 21 15.99 31.56 8.56
C GLN A 21 14.99 30.75 7.72
N LEU A 22 14.78 31.14 6.47
CA LEU A 22 13.94 30.42 5.52
C LEU A 22 14.51 29.04 5.22
N GLN A 23 15.84 28.92 5.03
CA GLN A 23 16.52 27.65 4.83
C GLN A 23 16.21 26.65 5.94
N ARG A 24 16.32 27.06 7.21
CA ARG A 24 16.05 26.19 8.37
C ARG A 24 14.60 25.74 8.44
N LYS A 25 13.63 26.61 8.07
CA LYS A 25 12.19 26.29 8.07
C LYS A 25 11.80 25.31 6.94
N LEU A 26 12.50 25.35 5.82
CA LEU A 26 12.22 24.50 4.67
C LEU A 26 12.99 23.18 4.69
N TYR A 27 14.02 23.04 5.54
CA TYR A 27 14.88 21.87 5.53
C TYR A 27 14.22 20.66 6.19
N SER A 28 13.94 19.63 5.38
CA SER A 28 13.42 18.36 5.84
C SER A 28 14.54 17.44 6.35
N MET A 29 14.55 17.17 7.64
CA MET A 29 15.50 16.23 8.26
C MET A 29 15.31 14.78 7.75
N HIS A 30 14.10 14.42 7.34
CA HIS A 30 13.79 13.08 6.82
C HIS A 30 14.19 12.88 5.35
N LYS A 31 14.17 13.95 4.57
CA LYS A 31 14.43 13.89 3.13
C LYS A 31 15.75 14.55 2.72
N TYR A 32 16.47 15.14 3.68
CA TYR A 32 17.77 15.81 3.50
C TYR A 32 17.79 16.87 2.39
N ARG A 33 16.68 17.65 2.29
CA ARG A 33 16.53 18.72 1.29
C ARG A 33 15.48 19.72 1.69
N HIS A 34 15.47 20.87 1.02
CA HIS A 34 14.52 21.94 1.28
C HIS A 34 13.19 21.65 0.55
N LEU A 35 12.09 21.71 1.30
CA LEU A 35 10.76 21.33 0.80
C LEU A 35 9.70 22.32 1.27
N VAL A 36 8.67 22.51 0.44
CA VAL A 36 7.35 22.97 0.87
C VAL A 36 6.34 21.83 0.69
N LYS A 37 5.28 21.89 1.47
CA LYS A 37 4.18 20.91 1.47
C LYS A 37 2.92 21.53 0.92
N PHE A 38 2.16 20.76 0.19
CA PHE A 38 0.80 21.06 -0.19
C PHE A 38 -0.11 19.90 0.18
N MET A 39 -1.28 20.21 0.74
CA MET A 39 -2.34 19.21 0.92
C MET A 39 -3.10 19.11 -0.39
N VAL A 40 -3.17 17.89 -0.94
CA VAL A 40 -3.96 17.56 -2.13
C VAL A 40 -5.18 16.76 -1.71
N ILE A 41 -6.36 17.23 -2.08
CA ILE A 41 -7.65 16.62 -1.77
C ILE A 41 -8.25 16.10 -3.07
N VAL A 42 -8.52 14.79 -3.13
CA VAL A 42 -9.04 14.14 -4.34
C VAL A 42 -10.24 13.26 -4.03
N THR A 43 -11.08 13.01 -5.02
CA THR A 43 -12.12 11.99 -4.96
C THR A 43 -11.55 10.60 -5.24
N THR A 44 -12.34 9.57 -5.02
CA THR A 44 -11.96 8.18 -5.35
C THR A 44 -11.74 7.93 -6.84
N THR A 45 -12.28 8.76 -7.71
CA THR A 45 -12.01 8.72 -9.16
C THR A 45 -10.69 9.38 -9.54
N GLY A 46 -10.08 10.08 -8.59
CA GLY A 46 -8.86 10.86 -8.77
C GLY A 46 -9.10 12.28 -9.28
N TYR A 47 -10.33 12.78 -9.28
CA TYR A 47 -10.59 14.20 -9.54
C TYR A 47 -10.01 15.02 -8.38
N ILE A 48 -9.18 16.02 -8.69
CA ILE A 48 -8.54 16.89 -7.71
C ILE A 48 -9.54 17.97 -7.34
N LEU A 49 -10.03 17.94 -6.11
CA LEU A 49 -11.01 18.89 -5.61
C LEU A 49 -10.35 20.20 -5.18
N ASP A 50 -9.25 20.08 -4.46
CA ASP A 50 -8.59 21.25 -3.90
C ASP A 50 -7.10 20.96 -3.62
N VAL A 51 -6.33 22.06 -3.53
CA VAL A 51 -4.92 22.04 -3.14
C VAL A 51 -4.68 23.22 -2.20
N LYS A 52 -4.21 22.93 -1.00
CA LYS A 52 -3.91 23.95 0.03
C LYS A 52 -2.42 24.00 0.36
N GLY A 53 -1.89 25.19 0.48
CA GLY A 53 -0.47 25.46 0.77
C GLY A 53 0.01 26.73 0.07
N PRO A 54 1.33 27.00 0.05
CA PRO A 54 2.43 26.18 0.56
C PRO A 54 2.60 26.24 2.08
N TYR A 55 2.96 25.11 2.70
CA TYR A 55 3.34 25.02 4.11
C TYR A 55 4.83 24.70 4.21
N TYR A 56 5.50 25.20 5.26
CA TYR A 56 6.89 24.85 5.54
C TYR A 56 7.03 23.38 5.95
N ASP A 57 8.16 22.74 5.65
CA ASP A 57 8.42 21.36 6.09
C ASP A 57 9.08 21.33 7.47
N ASP A 58 8.46 21.95 8.42
CA ASP A 58 8.87 21.96 9.83
C ASP A 58 7.98 21.05 10.68
N SER A 59 8.33 20.91 11.97
CA SER A 59 7.60 20.06 12.92
C SER A 59 6.19 20.59 13.24
N LYS A 60 5.91 21.87 13.01
CA LYS A 60 4.60 22.48 13.25
C LYS A 60 3.61 22.17 12.13
N ASN A 61 4.11 21.91 10.94
CA ASN A 61 3.33 21.62 9.74
C ASN A 61 3.33 20.11 9.42
N ASN A 62 2.95 19.29 10.39
CA ASN A 62 2.66 17.87 10.13
C ASN A 62 1.26 17.72 9.50
N ASP A 63 0.95 16.53 9.01
CA ASP A 63 -0.30 16.21 8.31
C ASP A 63 -1.53 16.61 9.13
N ALA A 64 -1.53 16.36 10.44
CA ALA A 64 -2.62 16.66 11.34
C ALA A 64 -2.79 18.19 11.52
N ASN A 65 -1.71 18.92 11.73
CA ASN A 65 -1.77 20.38 11.93
C ASN A 65 -2.18 21.13 10.66
N ILE A 66 -1.67 20.70 9.50
CA ILE A 66 -2.11 21.27 8.20
C ILE A 66 -3.60 21.02 8.00
N THR A 67 -4.09 19.81 8.34
CA THR A 67 -5.52 19.52 8.23
C THR A 67 -6.35 20.39 9.19
N LYS A 68 -5.90 20.58 10.43
CA LYS A 68 -6.55 21.50 11.38
C LYS A 68 -6.64 22.91 10.82
N ASP A 69 -5.54 23.42 10.26
CA ASP A 69 -5.51 24.74 9.65
C ASP A 69 -6.51 24.85 8.49
N ILE A 70 -6.52 23.86 7.60
CA ILE A 70 -7.44 23.83 6.47
C ILE A 70 -8.91 23.82 6.93
N MET A 71 -9.23 22.97 7.91
CA MET A 71 -10.62 22.82 8.40
C MET A 71 -11.13 24.04 9.15
N ILE A 72 -10.25 24.81 9.81
CA ILE A 72 -10.62 25.98 10.61
C ILE A 72 -10.56 27.26 9.79
N ASN A 73 -9.54 27.41 8.93
CA ASN A 73 -9.17 28.69 8.33
C ASN A 73 -9.48 28.77 6.83
N THR A 74 -10.09 27.75 6.22
CA THR A 74 -10.46 27.77 4.81
C THR A 74 -11.94 27.44 4.60
N ASP A 75 -12.43 27.69 3.37
CA ASP A 75 -13.82 27.45 3.00
C ASP A 75 -14.18 25.97 2.82
N LEU A 76 -13.20 25.07 2.96
CA LEU A 76 -13.40 23.63 2.67
C LEU A 76 -14.55 23.05 3.47
N LYS A 77 -14.71 23.44 4.74
CA LYS A 77 -15.81 22.97 5.59
C LYS A 77 -17.19 23.27 4.98
N GLY A 78 -17.34 24.38 4.26
CA GLY A 78 -18.60 24.76 3.60
C GLY A 78 -18.98 23.87 2.41
N PHE A 79 -18.04 23.11 1.88
CA PHE A 79 -18.23 22.17 0.76
C PHE A 79 -18.39 20.72 1.20
N ILE A 80 -18.23 20.43 2.50
CA ILE A 80 -18.33 19.08 3.05
C ILE A 80 -19.76 18.85 3.57
N ASN A 81 -20.38 17.76 3.14
CA ASN A 81 -21.69 17.32 3.59
C ASN A 81 -21.56 16.31 4.74
N GLU A 82 -22.62 16.17 5.55
CA GLU A 82 -22.66 15.24 6.69
C GLU A 82 -22.37 13.77 6.33
N ASP A 83 -22.67 13.38 5.10
CA ASP A 83 -22.45 12.02 4.59
C ASP A 83 -21.09 11.81 3.94
N ASP A 84 -20.26 12.85 3.83
CA ASP A 84 -18.96 12.73 3.21
C ASP A 84 -17.96 12.04 4.14
N VAL A 85 -17.03 11.32 3.56
CA VAL A 85 -16.11 10.46 4.27
C VAL A 85 -14.67 10.82 3.90
N PHE A 86 -13.85 11.04 4.92
CA PHE A 86 -12.42 11.26 4.76
C PHE A 86 -11.66 9.95 4.86
N ILE A 87 -10.78 9.72 3.90
CA ILE A 87 -9.80 8.63 3.95
C ILE A 87 -8.41 9.25 3.99
N VAL A 88 -7.73 9.04 5.10
CA VAL A 88 -6.46 9.71 5.40
C VAL A 88 -5.34 8.70 5.68
N ASP A 89 -4.09 9.16 5.71
CA ASP A 89 -2.95 8.34 6.11
C ASP A 89 -2.76 8.35 7.63
N ARG A 90 -1.82 7.55 8.09
CA ARG A 90 -1.44 7.45 9.51
C ARG A 90 -0.93 8.76 10.10
N GLY A 91 -0.33 9.62 9.29
CA GLY A 91 0.11 10.96 9.71
C GLY A 91 -0.99 11.87 10.26
N PHE A 92 -2.25 11.56 9.93
CA PHE A 92 -3.43 12.32 10.37
C PHE A 92 -3.98 11.90 11.74
N ARG A 93 -3.33 10.98 12.45
CA ARG A 93 -3.83 10.45 13.74
C ARG A 93 -4.28 11.54 14.71
N ASP A 94 -3.47 12.58 14.87
CA ASP A 94 -3.66 13.60 15.90
C ASP A 94 -4.74 14.65 15.53
N VAL A 95 -5.43 14.50 14.39
CA VAL A 95 -6.57 15.32 13.97
C VAL A 95 -7.89 14.55 13.94
N LEU A 96 -7.87 13.23 14.15
CA LEU A 96 -9.08 12.38 14.05
C LEU A 96 -10.17 12.79 15.04
N ASP A 97 -9.79 13.14 16.26
CA ASP A 97 -10.73 13.58 17.31
C ASP A 97 -11.43 14.89 16.88
N LEU A 98 -10.69 15.88 16.39
CA LEU A 98 -11.25 17.12 15.87
C LEU A 98 -12.22 16.88 14.69
N LEU A 99 -11.86 16.01 13.76
CA LEU A 99 -12.74 15.68 12.64
C LEU A 99 -14.02 14.98 13.10
N SER A 100 -13.92 14.13 14.12
CA SER A 100 -15.09 13.50 14.77
C SER A 100 -15.98 14.52 15.47
N GLU A 101 -15.43 15.49 16.18
CA GLU A 101 -16.16 16.61 16.80
C GLU A 101 -16.89 17.48 15.74
N MET A 102 -16.35 17.54 14.54
CA MET A 102 -16.96 18.21 13.40
C MET A 102 -17.99 17.34 12.64
N ASN A 103 -18.35 16.16 13.17
CA ASN A 103 -19.23 15.15 12.56
C ASN A 103 -18.73 14.63 11.21
N ILE A 104 -17.41 14.63 10.97
CA ILE A 104 -16.81 14.11 9.73
C ILE A 104 -16.40 12.65 9.94
N LYS A 105 -16.99 11.74 9.18
CA LYS A 105 -16.62 10.33 9.17
C LYS A 105 -15.22 10.17 8.59
N THR A 106 -14.25 9.71 9.37
CA THR A 106 -12.85 9.60 8.94
C THR A 106 -12.32 8.18 9.14
N TYR A 107 -11.67 7.65 8.11
CA TYR A 107 -11.01 6.35 8.14
C TYR A 107 -9.51 6.49 7.89
N ALA A 108 -8.72 5.95 8.81
CA ALA A 108 -7.25 5.87 8.72
C ALA A 108 -6.78 4.41 8.87
N PRO A 109 -5.65 4.02 8.26
CA PRO A 109 -5.09 2.70 8.47
C PRO A 109 -4.74 2.46 9.94
N ALA A 110 -5.11 1.30 10.47
CA ALA A 110 -4.88 0.94 11.86
C ALA A 110 -3.39 1.01 12.25
N PHE A 111 -3.14 1.33 13.51
CA PHE A 111 -1.82 1.30 14.13
C PHE A 111 -1.61 -0.03 14.84
N LEU A 112 -0.46 -0.64 14.62
CA LEU A 112 -0.03 -1.79 15.39
C LEU A 112 0.64 -1.28 16.68
N LYS A 113 0.12 -1.68 17.83
CA LYS A 113 0.69 -1.33 19.13
C LYS A 113 2.10 -1.93 19.25
N SER A 114 2.98 -1.31 20.02
CA SER A 114 4.36 -1.79 20.22
C SER A 114 4.44 -3.18 20.84
N SER A 115 3.43 -3.57 21.63
CA SER A 115 3.28 -4.90 22.21
C SER A 115 2.79 -5.96 21.22
N GLU A 116 2.23 -5.57 20.08
CA GLU A 116 1.62 -6.48 19.10
C GLU A 116 2.60 -6.76 17.95
N LYS A 117 2.67 -8.00 17.52
CA LYS A 117 3.50 -8.42 16.38
C LYS A 117 2.74 -8.41 15.05
N GLN A 118 1.41 -8.55 15.12
CA GLN A 118 0.51 -8.71 13.99
C GLN A 118 -0.87 -8.12 14.31
N PHE A 119 -1.57 -7.61 13.30
CA PHE A 119 -2.98 -7.21 13.42
C PHE A 119 -3.87 -8.45 13.57
N THR A 120 -5.00 -8.29 14.27
CA THR A 120 -6.09 -9.27 14.22
C THR A 120 -6.64 -9.36 12.79
N THR A 121 -7.33 -10.46 12.47
CA THR A 121 -7.95 -10.66 11.13
C THR A 121 -8.90 -9.52 10.80
N GLU A 122 -9.77 -9.14 11.73
CA GLU A 122 -10.71 -8.03 11.58
C GLU A 122 -10.00 -6.70 11.27
N THR A 123 -9.01 -6.34 12.09
CA THR A 123 -8.24 -5.09 11.88
C THR A 123 -7.49 -5.11 10.55
N ALA A 124 -6.91 -6.24 10.17
CA ALA A 124 -6.19 -6.38 8.91
C ALA A 124 -7.13 -6.32 7.69
N ASN A 125 -8.35 -6.87 7.80
CA ASN A 125 -9.39 -6.77 6.79
C ASN A 125 -9.87 -5.31 6.62
N LYS A 126 -10.23 -4.63 7.70
CA LYS A 126 -10.65 -3.21 7.69
C LYS A 126 -9.56 -2.31 7.10
N ALA A 127 -8.31 -2.49 7.52
CA ALA A 127 -7.18 -1.74 6.97
C ALA A 127 -6.98 -1.97 5.45
N ARG A 128 -7.39 -3.14 4.94
CA ARG A 128 -7.31 -3.44 3.51
C ARG A 128 -8.28 -2.60 2.68
N HIS A 129 -9.51 -2.35 3.16
CA HIS A 129 -10.46 -1.47 2.47
C HIS A 129 -9.89 -0.07 2.30
N ILE A 130 -9.36 0.51 3.38
CA ILE A 130 -8.75 1.83 3.37
C ILE A 130 -7.60 1.90 2.35
N THR A 131 -6.68 0.93 2.41
CA THR A 131 -5.52 0.91 1.50
C THR A 131 -5.88 0.62 0.04
N LYS A 132 -7.02 -0.04 -0.22
CA LYS A 132 -7.51 -0.25 -1.60
C LYS A 132 -7.99 1.04 -2.27
N VAL A 133 -8.46 2.00 -1.52
CA VAL A 133 -8.94 3.28 -2.03
C VAL A 133 -7.84 4.34 -2.01
N ARG A 134 -7.04 4.36 -0.97
CA ARG A 134 -6.02 5.39 -0.73
C ARG A 134 -4.92 5.51 -1.82
N TRP A 135 -4.66 4.44 -2.58
CA TRP A 135 -3.65 4.50 -3.65
C TRP A 135 -3.97 5.55 -4.74
N VAL A 136 -5.23 5.98 -4.86
CA VAL A 136 -5.67 6.95 -5.87
C VAL A 136 -4.98 8.30 -5.68
N VAL A 137 -4.92 8.80 -4.44
CA VAL A 137 -4.23 10.07 -4.17
C VAL A 137 -2.71 9.95 -4.37
N GLU A 138 -2.11 8.81 -4.04
CA GLU A 138 -0.70 8.53 -4.35
C GLU A 138 -0.44 8.54 -5.87
N ALA A 139 -1.37 7.99 -6.65
CA ALA A 139 -1.30 8.02 -8.11
C ALA A 139 -1.41 9.44 -8.66
N ILE A 140 -2.28 10.29 -8.11
CA ILE A 140 -2.37 11.71 -8.47
C ILE A 140 -1.06 12.42 -8.16
N ASN A 141 -0.50 12.24 -6.97
CA ASN A 141 0.79 12.83 -6.61
C ASN A 141 1.90 12.39 -7.58
N GLY A 142 1.88 11.12 -7.99
CA GLY A 142 2.77 10.61 -9.03
C GLY A 142 2.55 11.27 -10.41
N LYS A 143 1.31 11.63 -10.75
CA LYS A 143 1.00 12.34 -12.01
C LYS A 143 1.46 13.80 -11.97
N ILE A 144 1.25 14.50 -10.86
CA ILE A 144 1.75 15.87 -10.66
C ILE A 144 3.28 15.90 -10.83
N LYS A 145 3.99 14.95 -10.23
CA LYS A 145 5.45 14.84 -10.33
C LYS A 145 5.97 14.43 -11.72
N LYS A 146 5.12 14.01 -12.65
CA LYS A 146 5.53 13.79 -14.06
C LYS A 146 5.71 15.09 -14.85
N PHE A 147 5.13 16.20 -14.38
CA PHE A 147 5.49 17.50 -14.92
C PHE A 147 6.91 17.84 -14.48
N GLU A 148 7.79 18.11 -15.42
CA GLU A 148 9.21 18.39 -15.14
C GLU A 148 9.40 19.49 -14.09
N LEU A 149 8.51 20.47 -14.11
CA LEU A 149 8.48 21.57 -13.15
C LEU A 149 8.43 21.06 -11.69
N PHE A 150 7.67 19.99 -11.40
CA PHE A 150 7.53 19.42 -10.04
C PHE A 150 8.48 18.24 -9.77
N ASN A 151 9.18 17.77 -10.78
CA ASN A 151 10.20 16.72 -10.65
C ASN A 151 11.58 17.29 -10.31
N LYS A 152 11.85 18.53 -10.74
CA LYS A 152 13.09 19.27 -10.47
C LYS A 152 12.93 20.18 -9.24
N ALA A 153 14.03 20.68 -8.73
CA ALA A 153 14.03 21.67 -7.66
C ALA A 153 13.72 23.06 -8.25
N PHE A 154 12.82 23.79 -7.60
CA PHE A 154 12.48 25.17 -7.94
C PHE A 154 13.56 26.14 -7.49
N ASN A 155 13.76 27.21 -8.25
CA ASN A 155 14.57 28.32 -7.83
C ASN A 155 13.78 29.21 -6.83
N ASN A 156 14.50 29.97 -5.97
CA ASN A 156 13.87 30.87 -5.01
C ASN A 156 12.94 31.91 -5.63
N SER A 157 13.29 32.41 -6.81
CA SER A 157 12.47 33.38 -7.57
C SER A 157 11.10 32.82 -7.99
N GLN A 158 10.94 31.51 -8.07
CA GLN A 158 9.70 30.84 -8.45
C GLN A 158 8.81 30.54 -7.24
N MET A 159 9.32 30.70 -6.01
CA MET A 159 8.58 30.35 -4.79
C MET A 159 7.23 31.09 -4.65
N PRO A 160 7.11 32.39 -4.96
CA PRO A 160 5.83 33.09 -4.89
C PRO A 160 4.76 32.49 -5.82
N SER A 161 5.17 31.92 -6.96
CA SER A 161 4.25 31.41 -7.99
C SER A 161 4.05 29.90 -7.92
N VAL A 162 4.66 29.19 -6.95
CA VAL A 162 4.60 27.71 -6.91
C VAL A 162 3.18 27.19 -6.71
N ASN A 163 2.35 27.92 -5.94
CA ASN A 163 0.95 27.58 -5.76
C ASN A 163 0.16 27.67 -7.08
N ASP A 164 0.36 28.75 -7.83
CA ASP A 164 -0.31 28.96 -9.11
C ASP A 164 0.08 27.89 -10.12
N TYR A 165 1.36 27.55 -10.19
CA TYR A 165 1.84 26.45 -11.04
C TYR A 165 1.19 25.12 -10.66
N LEU A 166 1.05 24.84 -9.37
CA LEU A 166 0.42 23.59 -8.92
C LEU A 166 -1.06 23.56 -9.27
N LEU A 167 -1.79 24.67 -9.06
CA LEU A 167 -3.20 24.80 -9.43
C LEU A 167 -3.41 24.62 -10.95
N ILE A 168 -2.55 25.22 -11.78
CA ILE A 168 -2.58 25.05 -13.24
C ILE A 168 -2.39 23.57 -13.61
N VAL A 169 -1.40 22.91 -13.03
CA VAL A 169 -1.15 21.46 -13.29
C VAL A 169 -2.32 20.62 -12.84
N CYS A 170 -2.92 20.91 -11.69
CA CYS A 170 -4.10 20.20 -11.21
C CYS A 170 -5.31 20.41 -12.16
N ALA A 171 -5.54 21.63 -12.65
CA ALA A 171 -6.58 21.94 -13.62
C ALA A 171 -6.36 21.16 -14.95
N ILE A 172 -5.13 21.14 -15.47
CA ILE A 172 -4.76 20.36 -16.66
C ILE A 172 -5.01 18.87 -16.43
N LEU A 173 -4.62 18.32 -15.28
CA LEU A 173 -4.88 16.92 -14.94
C LEU A 173 -6.37 16.62 -14.90
N ASN A 174 -7.17 17.47 -14.30
CA ASN A 174 -8.62 17.29 -14.26
C ASN A 174 -9.27 17.36 -15.65
N ALA A 175 -8.82 18.30 -16.49
CA ALA A 175 -9.39 18.51 -17.82
C ALA A 175 -9.05 17.38 -18.81
N PHE A 176 -7.83 16.86 -18.78
CA PHE A 176 -7.31 16.00 -19.87
C PHE A 176 -7.01 14.56 -19.48
N ARG A 177 -7.01 14.22 -18.19
CA ARG A 177 -6.57 12.88 -17.76
C ARG A 177 -7.66 11.82 -17.79
N GLY A 178 -8.90 12.20 -17.55
CA GLY A 178 -9.99 11.25 -17.26
C GLY A 178 -9.86 10.58 -15.88
N ALA A 179 -10.84 9.78 -15.49
CA ALA A 179 -10.85 9.06 -14.21
C ALA A 179 -9.71 8.02 -14.13
N ILE A 180 -9.07 7.90 -12.94
CA ILE A 180 -8.07 6.86 -12.66
C ILE A 180 -8.73 5.50 -12.55
N ILE A 181 -9.87 5.47 -11.88
CA ILE A 181 -10.72 4.30 -11.76
C ILE A 181 -11.79 4.44 -12.84
N LYS A 182 -11.87 3.44 -13.70
CA LYS A 182 -12.92 3.30 -14.71
C LYS A 182 -13.91 2.25 -14.20
N ASP A 183 -15.16 2.44 -14.47
CA ASP A 183 -16.17 1.42 -14.22
C ASP A 183 -15.92 0.23 -15.15
N TYR A 184 -15.74 -0.94 -14.57
CA TYR A 184 -15.59 -2.21 -15.30
C TYR A 184 -16.74 -3.14 -14.93
N ASP A 185 -17.20 -3.91 -15.89
CA ASP A 185 -18.15 -4.99 -15.63
C ASP A 185 -17.56 -5.95 -14.59
N GLY A 186 -18.32 -6.23 -13.54
CA GLY A 186 -17.90 -7.11 -12.45
C GLY A 186 -17.33 -6.41 -11.20
N GLU A 187 -17.20 -5.09 -11.16
CA GLU A 187 -16.74 -4.37 -9.95
C GLU A 187 -17.70 -4.51 -8.78
N ILE A 188 -19.00 -4.52 -9.04
CA ILE A 188 -20.04 -4.71 -8.01
C ILE A 188 -19.88 -6.09 -7.36
N GLN A 189 -19.70 -7.15 -8.15
CA GLN A 189 -19.48 -8.51 -7.65
C GLN A 189 -18.17 -8.63 -6.88
N LEU A 190 -17.12 -7.94 -7.32
CA LEU A 190 -15.86 -7.89 -6.59
C LEU A 190 -16.03 -7.16 -5.25
N ALA A 191 -16.73 -6.03 -5.23
CA ALA A 191 -17.02 -5.28 -4.01
C ALA A 191 -17.85 -6.10 -3.02
N GLN A 192 -18.89 -6.80 -3.48
CA GLN A 192 -19.69 -7.71 -2.66
C GLN A 192 -18.84 -8.82 -2.03
N ARG A 193 -18.02 -9.52 -2.83
CA ARG A 193 -17.09 -10.54 -2.30
C ARG A 193 -16.12 -9.98 -1.27
N ILE A 194 -15.63 -8.78 -1.46
CA ILE A 194 -14.74 -8.10 -0.51
C ILE A 194 -15.47 -7.84 0.80
N LEU A 195 -16.70 -7.35 0.75
CA LEU A 195 -17.53 -7.08 1.93
C LEU A 195 -17.85 -8.37 2.68
N GLU A 196 -18.28 -9.43 1.99
CA GLU A 196 -18.55 -10.74 2.57
C GLU A 196 -17.33 -11.36 3.27
N GLN A 197 -16.12 -11.13 2.72
CA GLN A 197 -14.90 -11.61 3.34
C GLN A 197 -14.44 -10.77 4.53
N THR A 198 -14.93 -9.55 4.66
CA THR A 198 -14.48 -8.63 5.73
C THR A 198 -14.79 -9.16 7.12
N GLU A 199 -15.96 -9.79 7.27
CA GLU A 199 -16.43 -10.32 8.54
C GLU A 199 -15.93 -11.75 8.82
N LYS A 200 -15.24 -12.37 7.85
CA LYS A 200 -14.73 -13.73 8.02
C LYS A 200 -13.45 -13.72 8.83
N GLU A 201 -13.33 -14.71 9.72
CA GLU A 201 -12.10 -15.00 10.42
C GLU A 201 -11.16 -15.87 9.57
N ASN A 202 -9.88 -15.87 9.91
CA ASN A 202 -8.91 -16.72 9.23
C ASN A 202 -8.93 -18.13 9.84
N GLU A 203 -9.65 -19.05 9.20
CA GLU A 203 -9.80 -20.43 9.65
C GLU A 203 -8.46 -21.18 9.72
N LEU A 204 -7.52 -20.88 8.81
CA LEU A 204 -6.20 -21.49 8.85
C LEU A 204 -5.39 -21.01 10.05
N LEU A 205 -5.51 -19.74 10.42
CA LEU A 205 -4.90 -19.21 11.64
C LEU A 205 -5.44 -19.92 12.89
N LYS A 206 -6.76 -20.09 13.02
CA LYS A 206 -7.37 -20.85 14.12
C LYS A 206 -6.86 -22.28 14.19
N LEU A 207 -6.75 -22.95 13.04
CA LEU A 207 -6.22 -24.29 12.96
C LEU A 207 -4.75 -24.37 13.39
N ILE A 208 -3.93 -23.41 12.97
CA ILE A 208 -2.51 -23.33 13.32
C ILE A 208 -2.34 -23.08 14.82
N GLU A 209 -3.14 -22.22 15.42
CA GLU A 209 -3.10 -21.94 16.85
C GLU A 209 -3.59 -23.12 17.68
N SER A 210 -4.71 -23.73 17.33
CA SER A 210 -5.28 -24.89 18.03
C SER A 210 -4.35 -26.09 18.04
N LYS A 211 -3.61 -26.30 16.96
CA LYS A 211 -2.63 -27.40 16.82
C LYS A 211 -1.22 -27.01 17.24
N GLN A 212 -1.00 -25.79 17.77
CA GLN A 212 0.31 -25.24 18.18
C GLN A 212 1.38 -25.33 17.08
N LEU A 213 1.00 -25.22 15.80
CA LEU A 213 1.89 -25.41 14.67
C LEU A 213 2.88 -24.23 14.45
N LEU A 214 2.70 -23.13 15.17
CA LEU A 214 3.64 -22.00 15.14
C LEU A 214 5.02 -22.36 15.71
N THR A 215 5.06 -23.25 16.71
CA THR A 215 6.27 -23.63 17.46
C THR A 215 6.87 -24.95 17.01
N THR A 216 6.20 -25.67 16.14
CA THR A 216 6.64 -27.00 15.67
C THR A 216 7.97 -26.88 14.92
N LYS A 217 8.97 -27.65 15.35
CA LYS A 217 10.23 -27.81 14.62
C LYS A 217 9.95 -28.41 13.24
N SER A 218 10.48 -27.82 12.21
CA SER A 218 10.18 -28.14 10.82
C SER A 218 11.45 -28.42 10.05
N TYR A 219 11.46 -29.46 9.24
CA TYR A 219 12.54 -29.78 8.32
C TYR A 219 12.33 -29.06 7.00
N TYR A 220 12.81 -27.82 6.91
CA TYR A 220 12.71 -27.03 5.71
C TYR A 220 13.65 -27.56 4.62
N LYS A 221 13.14 -27.67 3.41
CA LYS A 221 13.92 -27.93 2.18
C LYS A 221 13.71 -26.77 1.22
N LYS A 222 14.56 -26.62 0.21
CA LYS A 222 14.24 -25.73 -0.94
C LYS A 222 12.92 -26.17 -1.54
N ILE A 223 12.10 -25.22 -1.96
CA ILE A 223 10.73 -25.53 -2.39
C ILE A 223 10.72 -26.40 -3.64
N ASP A 224 11.71 -26.22 -4.53
CA ASP A 224 11.87 -26.99 -5.75
C ASP A 224 12.16 -28.48 -5.51
N SER A 225 12.66 -28.82 -4.31
CA SER A 225 12.94 -30.21 -3.89
C SER A 225 11.79 -30.89 -3.16
N ILE A 226 10.68 -30.14 -2.95
CA ILE A 226 9.46 -30.67 -2.33
C ILE A 226 8.54 -31.18 -3.44
N ASN A 227 8.07 -32.43 -3.28
CA ASN A 227 7.07 -32.97 -4.19
C ASN A 227 5.72 -32.23 -3.99
N LEU A 228 5.33 -31.40 -4.95
CA LEU A 228 4.13 -30.59 -4.96
C LEU A 228 3.26 -30.86 -6.20
N PHE A 229 3.25 -32.10 -6.71
CA PHE A 229 2.45 -32.49 -7.89
C PHE A 229 0.95 -32.28 -7.72
N ASP A 230 0.49 -32.11 -6.49
CA ASP A 230 -0.89 -31.83 -6.13
C ASP A 230 -1.17 -30.32 -5.87
N PHE A 231 -0.20 -29.43 -6.06
CA PHE A 231 -0.42 -27.99 -5.95
C PHE A 231 -1.20 -27.50 -7.19
N PRO A 232 -2.27 -26.65 -7.01
CA PRO A 232 -3.14 -26.26 -8.12
C PRO A 232 -2.41 -25.44 -9.18
N ILE A 233 -2.70 -25.72 -10.45
CA ILE A 233 -2.27 -24.88 -11.56
C ILE A 233 -3.24 -23.71 -11.66
N LEU A 234 -2.73 -22.51 -11.53
CA LEU A 234 -3.50 -21.27 -11.48
C LEU A 234 -3.29 -20.44 -12.73
N ASN A 235 -4.34 -19.77 -13.16
CA ASN A 235 -4.25 -18.73 -14.18
C ASN A 235 -4.20 -17.32 -13.55
N TYR A 236 -4.02 -16.27 -14.37
CA TYR A 236 -3.93 -14.90 -13.87
C TYR A 236 -5.22 -14.42 -13.20
N THR A 237 -6.38 -14.90 -13.67
CA THR A 237 -7.69 -14.57 -13.08
C THR A 237 -7.81 -15.18 -11.68
N ASP A 238 -7.39 -16.44 -11.49
CA ASP A 238 -7.36 -17.09 -10.18
C ASP A 238 -6.48 -16.31 -9.20
N LEU A 239 -5.28 -15.93 -9.63
CA LEU A 239 -4.37 -15.12 -8.83
C LEU A 239 -4.97 -13.76 -8.45
N THR A 240 -5.67 -13.10 -9.38
CA THR A 240 -6.35 -11.82 -9.12
C THR A 240 -7.49 -12.00 -8.13
N ASN A 241 -8.24 -13.09 -8.22
CA ASN A 241 -9.32 -13.44 -7.28
C ASN A 241 -8.78 -13.72 -5.87
N ILE A 242 -7.66 -14.46 -5.75
CA ILE A 242 -7.02 -14.74 -4.46
C ILE A 242 -6.49 -13.47 -3.80
N THR A 243 -5.85 -12.60 -4.58
CA THR A 243 -5.24 -11.36 -4.07
C THR A 243 -6.24 -10.21 -3.92
N LEU A 244 -7.43 -10.34 -4.51
CA LEU A 244 -8.46 -9.30 -4.63
C LEU A 244 -7.87 -8.00 -5.18
N GLY A 245 -7.13 -8.10 -6.28
CA GLY A 245 -6.55 -6.98 -7.01
C GLY A 245 -5.11 -7.20 -7.47
N CYS A 246 -4.66 -6.38 -8.40
CA CYS A 246 -3.38 -6.55 -9.10
C CYS A 246 -2.14 -6.07 -8.31
N TYR A 247 -2.30 -5.28 -7.23
CA TYR A 247 -1.15 -4.70 -6.51
C TYR A 247 -0.23 -5.76 -5.90
N GLN A 248 -0.81 -6.76 -5.22
CA GLN A 248 -0.03 -7.84 -4.61
C GLN A 248 0.66 -8.71 -5.67
N LEU A 249 0.06 -8.87 -6.83
CA LEU A 249 0.67 -9.60 -7.95
C LEU A 249 1.87 -8.85 -8.54
N LYS A 250 1.77 -7.52 -8.67
CA LYS A 250 2.93 -6.69 -9.06
C LYS A 250 4.06 -6.80 -8.05
N MET A 251 3.73 -6.78 -6.75
CA MET A 251 4.71 -6.97 -5.69
C MET A 251 5.26 -8.40 -5.67
N ALA A 252 4.42 -9.41 -5.92
CA ALA A 252 4.84 -10.81 -6.00
C ALA A 252 5.93 -11.02 -7.05
N LYS A 253 5.81 -10.40 -8.20
CA LYS A 253 6.85 -10.44 -9.27
C LYS A 253 8.21 -9.95 -8.76
N SER A 254 8.24 -8.82 -8.06
CA SER A 254 9.48 -8.29 -7.49
C SER A 254 10.05 -9.22 -6.41
N TYR A 255 9.20 -9.74 -5.51
CA TYR A 255 9.62 -10.71 -4.50
C TYR A 255 10.20 -11.99 -5.10
N ILE A 256 9.52 -12.54 -6.11
CA ILE A 256 9.98 -13.74 -6.81
C ILE A 256 11.37 -13.47 -7.41
N SER A 257 11.57 -12.32 -8.08
CA SER A 257 12.86 -11.96 -8.69
C SER A 257 13.98 -11.81 -7.65
N GLU A 258 13.68 -11.32 -6.45
CA GLU A 258 14.64 -11.15 -5.34
C GLU A 258 15.05 -12.49 -4.68
N HIS A 259 14.23 -13.54 -4.86
CA HIS A 259 14.44 -14.84 -4.21
C HIS A 259 14.99 -15.91 -5.17
N PHE A 260 15.45 -15.51 -6.34
CA PHE A 260 16.17 -16.41 -7.22
C PHE A 260 17.67 -16.38 -6.95
N ASP A 261 18.27 -17.52 -6.74
CA ASP A 261 19.72 -17.70 -6.69
C ASP A 261 20.36 -17.44 -8.06
N LYS A 262 21.69 -17.29 -8.07
CA LYS A 262 22.50 -17.12 -9.29
C LYS A 262 22.38 -18.32 -10.25
N ASP A 263 22.05 -19.48 -9.73
CA ASP A 263 21.82 -20.72 -10.47
C ASP A 263 20.38 -20.84 -11.02
N GLY A 264 19.53 -19.85 -10.72
CA GLY A 264 18.13 -19.82 -11.16
C GLY A 264 17.19 -20.62 -10.25
N SER A 265 17.65 -21.13 -9.11
CA SER A 265 16.80 -21.82 -8.13
C SER A 265 16.07 -20.81 -7.22
N PHE A 266 14.87 -21.17 -6.75
CA PHE A 266 14.08 -20.33 -5.88
C PHE A 266 14.46 -20.52 -4.41
N GLU A 267 14.97 -19.46 -3.76
CA GLU A 267 15.51 -19.50 -2.38
C GLU A 267 14.45 -19.70 -1.29
N ILE A 268 13.21 -19.95 -1.59
CA ILE A 268 12.19 -20.16 -0.58
C ILE A 268 12.26 -21.59 -0.06
N PHE A 269 12.36 -21.68 1.27
CA PHE A 269 12.36 -22.93 1.98
C PHE A 269 10.97 -23.24 2.53
N GLY A 270 10.54 -24.47 2.37
CA GLY A 270 9.25 -24.92 2.87
C GLY A 270 9.25 -26.38 3.26
N TYR A 271 8.12 -26.85 3.72
CA TYR A 271 7.82 -28.27 3.89
C TYR A 271 6.31 -28.49 3.88
N LYS A 272 5.91 -29.69 3.47
CA LYS A 272 4.52 -30.10 3.48
C LYS A 272 4.18 -30.57 4.89
N LEU A 273 3.28 -29.83 5.57
CA LEU A 273 2.90 -30.14 6.95
C LEU A 273 1.96 -31.35 7.02
N CYS A 274 1.04 -31.42 6.07
CA CYS A 274 0.13 -32.52 5.80
C CYS A 274 -0.21 -32.54 4.30
N SER A 275 -1.11 -33.39 3.86
CA SER A 275 -1.44 -33.54 2.42
C SER A 275 -1.88 -32.21 1.77
N ASP A 276 -2.50 -31.34 2.52
CA ASP A 276 -3.19 -30.14 2.05
C ASP A 276 -2.62 -28.81 2.60
N ILE A 277 -1.55 -28.84 3.42
CA ILE A 277 -0.96 -27.63 4.00
C ILE A 277 0.54 -27.58 3.75
N LEU A 278 0.96 -26.52 3.05
CA LEU A 278 2.35 -26.15 2.83
C LEU A 278 2.74 -25.03 3.79
N LYS A 279 3.86 -25.18 4.50
CA LYS A 279 4.50 -24.11 5.29
C LYS A 279 5.78 -23.68 4.61
N CYS A 280 5.94 -22.36 4.44
CA CYS A 280 7.12 -21.76 3.80
C CYS A 280 7.76 -20.70 4.69
N LYS A 281 9.06 -20.49 4.51
CA LYS A 281 9.79 -19.31 5.05
C LYS A 281 10.14 -18.34 3.94
N ILE A 282 9.79 -17.09 4.12
CA ILE A 282 10.04 -16.02 3.15
C ILE A 282 10.69 -14.81 3.82
N GLN A 283 11.67 -14.20 3.14
CA GLN A 283 12.39 -13.02 3.60
C GLN A 283 11.49 -11.78 3.64
N SER A 284 11.66 -10.94 4.66
CA SER A 284 11.00 -9.62 4.72
C SER A 284 11.66 -8.65 3.74
N ARG A 285 10.84 -7.90 2.97
CA ARG A 285 11.32 -6.84 2.07
C ARG A 285 12.04 -5.70 2.79
N HIS A 286 11.64 -5.40 4.02
CA HIS A 286 12.09 -4.19 4.73
C HIS A 286 13.19 -4.46 5.78
N LYS A 287 13.49 -5.70 6.08
CA LYS A 287 14.49 -6.08 7.09
C LYS A 287 15.23 -7.33 6.64
N SER A 288 16.50 -7.19 6.37
CA SER A 288 17.38 -8.26 5.88
C SER A 288 17.47 -9.48 6.82
N VAL A 289 17.29 -9.28 8.12
CA VAL A 289 17.41 -10.37 9.13
C VAL A 289 16.05 -11.05 9.38
N LYS A 290 14.93 -10.43 8.97
CA LYS A 290 13.59 -10.93 9.35
C LYS A 290 12.98 -11.83 8.28
N LYS A 291 12.70 -13.08 8.66
CA LYS A 291 11.90 -14.03 7.86
C LYS A 291 10.52 -14.19 8.46
N TYR A 292 9.54 -14.46 7.60
CA TYR A 292 8.16 -14.75 7.97
C TYR A 292 7.81 -16.18 7.63
N ASP A 293 7.01 -16.83 8.46
CA ASP A 293 6.37 -18.08 8.14
C ASP A 293 5.05 -17.81 7.44
N ALA A 294 4.80 -18.56 6.36
CA ALA A 294 3.56 -18.51 5.60
C ALA A 294 2.99 -19.93 5.46
N TRP A 295 1.69 -20.07 5.65
CA TRP A 295 0.97 -21.32 5.47
C TRP A 295 -0.03 -21.16 4.34
N ILE A 296 -0.15 -22.18 3.50
CA ILE A 296 -1.07 -22.22 2.38
C ILE A 296 -1.80 -23.56 2.46
N LYS A 297 -3.12 -23.51 2.60
CA LYS A 297 -3.99 -24.66 2.50
C LYS A 297 -4.55 -24.71 1.09
N TYR A 298 -4.44 -25.86 0.44
CA TYR A 298 -4.83 -26.03 -0.95
C TYR A 298 -5.34 -27.45 -1.20
N ASP A 299 -6.05 -27.62 -2.28
CA ASP A 299 -6.32 -28.92 -2.91
C ASP A 299 -5.78 -28.93 -4.34
N LYS A 300 -6.07 -29.97 -5.10
CA LYS A 300 -5.59 -30.11 -6.49
C LYS A 300 -6.14 -29.04 -7.45
N ASP A 301 -7.22 -28.36 -7.09
CA ASP A 301 -7.97 -27.46 -7.96
C ASP A 301 -7.86 -26.00 -7.53
N ALA A 302 -7.63 -25.72 -6.22
CA ALA A 302 -7.70 -24.35 -5.68
C ALA A 302 -6.85 -24.11 -4.43
N ILE A 303 -6.57 -22.83 -4.19
CA ILE A 303 -6.08 -22.34 -2.89
C ILE A 303 -7.28 -22.09 -1.98
N LEU A 304 -7.36 -22.84 -0.90
CA LEU A 304 -8.49 -22.82 0.03
C LEU A 304 -8.32 -21.74 1.10
N ASN A 305 -7.12 -21.66 1.69
CA ASN A 305 -6.85 -20.72 2.78
C ASN A 305 -5.36 -20.38 2.85
N TYR A 306 -5.04 -19.26 3.49
CA TYR A 306 -3.65 -18.84 3.68
C TYR A 306 -3.49 -18.02 4.96
N TYR A 307 -2.28 -18.06 5.51
CA TYR A 307 -1.88 -17.27 6.66
C TYR A 307 -0.39 -16.90 6.57
N CYS A 308 0.00 -15.76 7.10
CA CYS A 308 1.41 -15.37 7.20
C CYS A 308 1.66 -14.60 8.50
N THR A 309 2.81 -14.80 9.13
CA THR A 309 3.19 -14.11 10.37
C THR A 309 3.59 -12.64 10.18
N CYS A 310 3.48 -12.08 8.96
CA CYS A 310 3.72 -10.66 8.73
C CYS A 310 2.60 -9.79 9.34
N LYS A 311 2.86 -8.49 9.53
CA LYS A 311 1.93 -7.57 10.21
C LYS A 311 0.47 -7.64 9.74
N VAL A 312 0.24 -7.91 8.46
CA VAL A 312 -1.08 -7.96 7.83
C VAL A 312 -1.45 -9.36 7.31
N GLY A 313 -0.70 -10.36 7.69
CA GLY A 313 -0.80 -11.71 7.12
C GLY A 313 -1.95 -12.56 7.64
N SER A 314 -2.66 -12.09 8.66
CA SER A 314 -3.89 -12.71 9.19
C SER A 314 -5.14 -12.42 8.35
N ARG A 315 -5.09 -11.43 7.45
CA ARG A 315 -6.25 -10.99 6.66
C ARG A 315 -6.73 -12.07 5.68
N VAL A 316 -8.03 -12.07 5.41
CA VAL A 316 -8.70 -12.90 4.39
C VAL A 316 -9.23 -12.07 3.22
N VAL A 317 -9.31 -10.75 3.36
CA VAL A 317 -9.59 -9.82 2.25
C VAL A 317 -8.34 -9.67 1.38
N GLY A 318 -8.16 -10.63 0.48
CA GLY A 318 -6.92 -10.81 -0.28
C GLY A 318 -5.73 -11.21 0.61
N CYS A 319 -4.64 -11.64 0.04
CA CYS A 319 -3.46 -12.08 0.78
C CYS A 319 -2.39 -10.98 0.87
N CYS A 320 -1.36 -11.20 1.71
CA CYS A 320 -0.17 -10.36 1.74
C CYS A 320 0.77 -10.69 0.56
N SER A 321 1.73 -9.79 0.27
CA SER A 321 2.68 -10.03 -0.84
C SER A 321 3.56 -11.26 -0.64
N HIS A 322 3.82 -11.67 0.60
CA HIS A 322 4.58 -12.91 0.90
C HIS A 322 3.82 -14.15 0.42
N VAL A 323 2.55 -14.28 0.80
CA VAL A 323 1.67 -15.37 0.34
C VAL A 323 1.47 -15.29 -1.18
N ALA A 324 1.18 -14.08 -1.70
CA ALA A 324 1.00 -13.88 -3.13
C ALA A 324 2.21 -14.35 -3.95
N SER A 325 3.45 -14.07 -3.50
CA SER A 325 4.64 -14.50 -4.22
C SER A 325 4.82 -16.01 -4.24
N ILE A 326 4.55 -16.70 -3.13
CA ILE A 326 4.63 -18.15 -3.05
C ILE A 326 3.59 -18.80 -3.98
N ILE A 327 2.33 -18.36 -3.88
CA ILE A 327 1.24 -18.91 -4.70
C ILE A 327 1.48 -18.63 -6.19
N THR A 328 1.92 -17.42 -6.54
CA THR A 328 2.20 -17.07 -7.93
C THR A 328 3.36 -17.88 -8.50
N TYR A 329 4.41 -18.12 -7.73
CA TYR A 329 5.52 -18.95 -8.16
C TYR A 329 5.08 -20.39 -8.38
N LEU A 330 4.49 -21.02 -7.37
CA LEU A 330 4.13 -22.43 -7.39
C LEU A 330 2.99 -22.76 -8.35
N GLY A 331 1.95 -21.93 -8.39
CA GLY A 331 0.76 -22.21 -9.18
C GLY A 331 0.80 -21.65 -10.61
N TYR A 332 1.71 -20.72 -10.92
CA TYR A 332 1.71 -20.03 -12.21
C TYR A 332 3.09 -20.03 -12.89
N TYR A 333 4.14 -19.50 -12.25
CA TYR A 333 5.44 -19.32 -12.94
C TYR A 333 6.13 -20.62 -13.31
N ILE A 334 6.07 -21.63 -12.46
CA ILE A 334 6.66 -22.95 -12.73
C ILE A 334 6.09 -23.55 -14.04
N TYR A 335 4.78 -23.39 -14.26
CA TYR A 335 4.09 -23.96 -15.42
C TYR A 335 4.22 -23.14 -16.69
N MET A 336 4.46 -21.84 -16.58
CA MET A 336 4.60 -20.95 -17.73
C MET A 336 6.03 -20.88 -18.30
N ASN A 337 7.00 -21.61 -17.71
CA ASN A 337 8.44 -21.50 -18.03
C ASN A 337 8.92 -20.03 -18.05
N ILE A 338 8.25 -19.17 -17.29
CA ILE A 338 8.62 -17.76 -17.14
C ILE A 338 9.58 -17.67 -15.94
N GLY A 339 10.78 -18.18 -16.09
CA GLY A 339 11.87 -17.81 -15.20
C GLY A 339 12.09 -16.29 -15.33
N PRO A 340 12.33 -15.55 -14.22
CA PRO A 340 12.71 -14.15 -14.31
C PRO A 340 14.02 -14.10 -15.09
N LYS A 341 13.97 -13.51 -16.28
CA LYS A 341 15.20 -13.09 -16.96
C LYS A 341 15.89 -12.12 -16.02
N CYS A 342 17.01 -12.54 -15.43
CA CYS A 342 17.91 -11.64 -14.72
C CYS A 342 18.27 -10.51 -15.69
N GLN A 343 17.59 -9.37 -15.57
CA GLN A 343 18.10 -8.14 -16.10
C GLN A 343 19.31 -7.80 -15.26
N ASN A 344 20.50 -8.08 -15.80
CA ASN A 344 21.76 -7.56 -15.26
C ASN A 344 21.64 -6.04 -15.21
N ILE A 345 21.22 -5.52 -14.06
CA ILE A 345 21.41 -4.12 -13.74
C ILE A 345 22.91 -4.01 -13.47
N LYS A 346 23.67 -3.69 -14.52
CA LYS A 346 25.03 -3.19 -14.38
C LYS A 346 24.92 -1.91 -13.56
N ASN A 347 25.52 -1.93 -12.38
CA ASN A 347 25.82 -0.70 -11.62
C ASN A 347 26.64 0.21 -12.55
N SER A 348 26.04 1.30 -12.99
CA SER A 348 26.71 2.45 -13.57
C SER A 348 26.41 3.67 -12.71
#